data_786979587cb539886ba7c9677a6b4a72
#
_entry.id   786979587cb539886ba7c9677a6b4a72
#
_cell.length_a   1.000
_cell.length_b   1.000
_cell.length_c   1.000
_cell.angle_alpha   90.00
_cell.angle_beta   90.00
_cell.angle_gamma   90.00
#
_symmetry.space_group_name_H-M   'P 1'
#
loop_
_entity.id
_entity.type
_entity.pdbx_description
1 polymer ?
#
loop_
_entity_poly.entity_id
_entity_poly.type
_entity_poly.pdbx_seq_one_letter_code
_entity_poly.pdbx_strand_id
1 'polypeptide(L)'
;LKAKAQYNLNDWDSFVMIQTLVNTIYAKEAKLTKTLHAIDLLRGMGYKARFAEGEDKTPYLLISIKQQIYSKSFYDKDVSRFYIFAVDAHPRANYTQPIYFFNSPDDGMGRQLDMVMHKNPNIGKNDSPIKLSWDFDGKQYQMIVKANGELAALMDMYPQADYGIYMQSRSGMPLISEISSSLMVEIKKNNFSKEKAVAFVLRFSQKAFTYNTDFDAYGFEMPFFAEQTILLPYSDCEARTTPSLHLYIEIFGYDSVELHYPGHMPLAVA
;
A
#
# COMPACT_ATOMS: atom_id res chain seq x y z
N LEU A 1 0.44 -11.56 17.71
CA LEU A 1 1.73 -10.89 17.97
C LEU A 1 2.93 -11.63 17.37
N LYS A 2 3.07 -12.95 17.57
CA LYS A 2 4.22 -13.71 17.00
C LYS A 2 4.26 -13.63 15.46
N ALA A 3 3.14 -13.87 14.79
CA ALA A 3 3.06 -13.79 13.33
C ALA A 3 3.41 -12.39 12.79
N LYS A 4 2.90 -11.32 13.45
CA LYS A 4 3.22 -9.94 13.08
C LYS A 4 4.75 -9.70 13.11
N ALA A 5 5.44 -10.15 14.15
CA ALA A 5 6.89 -9.99 14.26
C ALA A 5 7.64 -10.88 13.25
N GLN A 6 7.21 -12.13 13.06
CA GLN A 6 7.84 -13.10 12.17
C GLN A 6 7.80 -12.65 10.70
N TYR A 7 6.67 -12.09 10.27
CA TYR A 7 6.45 -11.67 8.89
C TYR A 7 6.63 -10.17 8.66
N ASN A 8 7.14 -9.40 9.64
CA ASN A 8 7.29 -7.95 9.59
C ASN A 8 6.00 -7.20 9.21
N LEU A 9 4.84 -7.72 9.59
CA LEU A 9 3.57 -7.10 9.24
C LEU A 9 3.40 -5.77 9.97
N ASN A 10 2.89 -4.75 9.26
CA ASN A 10 2.46 -3.52 9.90
C ASN A 10 1.10 -3.70 10.59
N ASP A 11 0.46 -2.61 11.01
CA ASP A 11 -0.83 -2.70 11.69
C ASP A 11 -1.95 -3.05 10.71
N TRP A 12 -1.92 -2.48 9.49
CA TRP A 12 -2.89 -2.78 8.44
C TRP A 12 -2.80 -4.22 7.94
N ASP A 13 -1.59 -4.72 7.69
CA ASP A 13 -1.37 -6.12 7.31
C ASP A 13 -1.90 -7.08 8.37
N SER A 14 -1.75 -6.69 9.65
CA SER A 14 -2.29 -7.45 10.78
C SER A 14 -3.83 -7.48 10.77
N PHE A 15 -4.47 -6.38 10.38
CA PHE A 15 -5.92 -6.33 10.20
C PHE A 15 -6.36 -7.26 9.04
N VAL A 16 -5.71 -7.19 7.88
CA VAL A 16 -6.00 -8.07 6.74
C VAL A 16 -5.81 -9.55 7.11
N MET A 17 -4.73 -9.84 7.84
CA MET A 17 -4.47 -11.20 8.35
C MET A 17 -5.60 -11.67 9.29
N ILE A 18 -6.10 -10.81 10.19
CA ILE A 18 -7.21 -11.14 11.08
C ILE A 18 -8.49 -11.40 10.29
N GLN A 19 -8.82 -10.55 9.31
CA GLN A 19 -9.98 -10.79 8.43
C GLN A 19 -9.88 -12.16 7.73
N THR A 20 -8.73 -12.46 7.15
CA THR A 20 -8.47 -13.75 6.49
C THR A 20 -8.62 -14.92 7.47
N LEU A 21 -8.01 -14.80 8.65
CA LEU A 21 -8.02 -15.83 9.67
C LEU A 21 -9.45 -16.14 10.16
N VAL A 22 -10.24 -15.13 10.51
CA VAL A 22 -11.61 -15.36 11.00
C VAL A 22 -12.53 -15.90 9.92
N ASN A 23 -12.36 -15.48 8.66
CA ASN A 23 -13.12 -16.02 7.54
C ASN A 23 -12.75 -17.47 7.20
N THR A 24 -11.52 -17.86 7.45
CA THR A 24 -11.05 -19.25 7.23
C THR A 24 -11.48 -20.17 8.37
N ILE A 25 -11.18 -19.80 9.63
CA ILE A 25 -11.45 -20.65 10.80
C ILE A 25 -12.95 -20.76 11.06
N TYR A 26 -13.66 -19.64 10.97
CA TYR A 26 -15.08 -19.56 11.23
C TYR A 26 -15.93 -19.52 9.94
N ALA A 27 -15.47 -20.21 8.87
CA ALA A 27 -16.10 -20.14 7.54
C ALA A 27 -17.62 -20.41 7.55
N LYS A 28 -18.07 -21.30 8.44
CA LYS A 28 -19.49 -21.70 8.57
C LYS A 28 -20.29 -20.88 9.57
N GLU A 29 -19.62 -20.01 10.33
CA GLU A 29 -20.26 -19.19 11.35
C GLU A 29 -20.96 -17.97 10.76
N ALA A 30 -21.93 -17.45 11.51
CA ALA A 30 -22.64 -16.22 11.17
C ALA A 30 -21.66 -15.02 11.08
N LYS A 31 -21.99 -14.05 10.23
CA LYS A 31 -21.20 -12.83 10.06
C LYS A 31 -20.97 -12.09 11.37
N LEU A 32 -21.98 -12.06 12.25
CA LEU A 32 -21.86 -11.46 13.58
C LEU A 32 -20.73 -12.13 14.39
N THR A 33 -20.70 -13.45 14.46
CA THR A 33 -19.66 -14.21 15.18
C THR A 33 -18.26 -13.87 14.65
N LYS A 34 -18.09 -13.86 13.34
CA LYS A 34 -16.83 -13.48 12.68
C LYS A 34 -16.41 -12.05 13.05
N THR A 35 -17.35 -11.12 13.00
CA THR A 35 -17.11 -9.70 13.32
C THR A 35 -16.65 -9.53 14.77
N LEU A 36 -17.33 -10.18 15.71
CA LEU A 36 -16.96 -10.11 17.14
C LEU A 36 -15.57 -10.72 17.40
N HIS A 37 -15.25 -11.87 16.80
CA HIS A 37 -13.89 -12.45 16.91
C HIS A 37 -12.83 -11.56 16.31
N ALA A 38 -13.10 -10.90 15.19
CA ALA A 38 -12.15 -9.94 14.60
C ALA A 38 -11.88 -8.75 15.53
N ILE A 39 -12.94 -8.22 16.17
CA ILE A 39 -12.83 -7.12 17.15
C ILE A 39 -12.01 -7.57 18.37
N ASP A 40 -12.28 -8.74 18.93
CA ASP A 40 -11.56 -9.27 20.09
C ASP A 40 -10.08 -9.47 19.78
N LEU A 41 -9.75 -10.01 18.61
CA LEU A 41 -8.36 -10.17 18.18
C LEU A 41 -7.66 -8.83 17.99
N LEU A 42 -8.31 -7.85 17.38
CA LEU A 42 -7.76 -6.50 17.20
C LEU A 42 -7.53 -5.81 18.54
N ARG A 43 -8.51 -5.87 19.46
CA ARG A 43 -8.38 -5.34 20.83
C ARG A 43 -7.25 -6.05 21.59
N GLY A 44 -7.17 -7.37 21.47
CA GLY A 44 -6.07 -8.16 22.05
C GLY A 44 -4.69 -7.79 21.52
N MET A 45 -4.60 -7.21 20.32
CA MET A 45 -3.38 -6.63 19.76
C MET A 45 -3.18 -5.16 20.14
N GLY A 46 -4.08 -4.57 20.92
CA GLY A 46 -3.99 -3.21 21.43
C GLY A 46 -4.55 -2.14 20.48
N TYR A 47 -5.36 -2.50 19.47
CA TYR A 47 -5.99 -1.54 18.56
C TYR A 47 -7.35 -1.07 19.04
N LYS A 48 -7.71 0.18 18.70
CA LYS A 48 -9.05 0.72 18.90
C LYS A 48 -9.98 0.12 17.86
N ALA A 49 -10.81 -0.86 18.27
CA ALA A 49 -11.81 -1.50 17.44
C ALA A 49 -13.15 -1.54 18.17
N ARG A 50 -14.27 -1.37 17.44
CA ARG A 50 -15.63 -1.32 17.99
C ARG A 50 -16.59 -2.11 17.11
N PHE A 51 -17.69 -2.53 17.71
CA PHE A 51 -18.84 -3.10 17.02
C PHE A 51 -19.86 -2.01 16.65
N ALA A 52 -20.43 -2.14 15.46
CA ALA A 52 -21.62 -1.41 15.05
C ALA A 52 -22.55 -2.33 14.27
N GLU A 53 -23.83 -1.98 14.21
CA GLU A 53 -24.84 -2.69 13.45
C GLU A 53 -25.49 -1.73 12.46
N GLY A 54 -25.67 -2.17 11.22
CA GLY A 54 -26.43 -1.42 10.22
C GLY A 54 -27.94 -1.47 10.49
N GLU A 55 -28.68 -0.61 9.82
CA GLU A 55 -30.15 -0.62 9.88
C GLU A 55 -30.76 -1.97 9.45
N ASP A 56 -30.10 -2.63 8.50
CA ASP A 56 -30.43 -3.97 7.98
C ASP A 56 -29.90 -5.13 8.87
N LYS A 57 -29.43 -4.83 10.08
CA LYS A 57 -28.82 -5.79 11.01
C LYS A 57 -27.46 -6.34 10.56
N THR A 58 -26.84 -5.75 9.54
CA THR A 58 -25.50 -6.13 9.13
C THR A 58 -24.48 -5.75 10.21
N PRO A 59 -23.67 -6.70 10.71
CA PRO A 59 -22.60 -6.41 11.67
C PRO A 59 -21.41 -5.76 10.99
N TYR A 60 -20.91 -4.68 11.57
CA TYR A 60 -19.74 -3.93 11.13
C TYR A 60 -18.66 -3.87 12.19
N LEU A 61 -17.43 -3.83 11.69
CA LEU A 61 -16.22 -3.61 12.44
C LEU A 61 -15.78 -2.16 12.23
N LEU A 62 -15.64 -1.40 13.30
CA LEU A 62 -15.12 -0.04 13.30
C LEU A 62 -13.68 -0.06 13.79
N ILE A 63 -12.77 0.50 13.02
CA ILE A 63 -11.34 0.57 13.37
C ILE A 63 -10.86 2.01 13.32
N SER A 64 -10.19 2.46 14.39
CA SER A 64 -9.56 3.76 14.39
C SER A 64 -8.20 3.69 13.68
N ILE A 65 -8.02 4.54 12.67
CA ILE A 65 -6.83 4.58 11.80
C ILE A 65 -6.22 5.98 11.85
N LYS A 66 -4.89 6.07 11.83
CA LYS A 66 -4.18 7.35 11.88
C LYS A 66 -4.34 8.15 10.60
N GLN A 67 -4.18 7.47 9.47
CA GLN A 67 -4.19 8.10 8.15
C GLN A 67 -5.62 8.27 7.64
N GLN A 68 -5.81 9.24 6.76
CA GLN A 68 -7.07 9.42 6.08
C GLN A 68 -7.27 8.35 5.01
N ILE A 69 -8.46 7.72 5.02
CA ILE A 69 -8.93 6.86 3.94
C ILE A 69 -9.99 7.63 3.16
N TYR A 70 -9.79 7.72 1.85
CA TYR A 70 -10.73 8.39 0.95
C TYR A 70 -11.87 7.46 0.56
N SER A 71 -13.00 8.04 0.15
CA SER A 71 -14.18 7.29 -0.33
C SER A 71 -14.67 6.21 0.63
N LYS A 72 -14.46 6.38 1.95
CA LYS A 72 -14.86 5.43 2.98
C LYS A 72 -15.63 6.12 4.10
N SER A 73 -16.77 5.54 4.48
CA SER A 73 -17.59 6.03 5.58
C SER A 73 -16.86 5.86 6.91
N PHE A 74 -17.00 6.86 7.76
CA PHE A 74 -16.38 6.91 9.07
C PHE A 74 -17.30 7.54 10.11
N TYR A 75 -16.92 7.38 11.36
CA TYR A 75 -17.53 8.01 12.52
C TYR A 75 -16.44 8.61 13.39
N ASP A 76 -16.60 9.86 13.75
CA ASP A 76 -15.70 10.54 14.67
C ASP A 76 -16.21 10.45 16.11
N LYS A 77 -15.37 9.98 17.03
CA LYS A 77 -15.63 9.97 18.48
C LYS A 77 -14.39 10.48 19.21
N ASP A 78 -14.58 11.51 20.00
CA ASP A 78 -13.50 12.22 20.71
C ASP A 78 -12.43 12.66 19.69
N VAL A 79 -11.18 12.25 19.90
CA VAL A 79 -10.05 12.55 19.01
C VAL A 79 -9.75 11.40 18.00
N SER A 80 -10.65 10.45 17.86
CA SER A 80 -10.43 9.26 17.04
C SER A 80 -11.46 9.14 15.92
N ARG A 81 -10.97 8.95 14.69
CA ARG A 81 -11.80 8.58 13.54
C ARG A 81 -11.84 7.07 13.41
N PHE A 82 -13.05 6.53 13.29
CA PHE A 82 -13.32 5.09 13.10
C PHE A 82 -13.88 4.86 11.70
N TYR A 83 -13.19 4.10 10.89
CA TYR A 83 -13.66 3.69 9.57
C TYR A 83 -14.46 2.39 9.65
N ILE A 84 -15.47 2.25 8.76
CA ILE A 84 -16.43 1.16 8.76
C ILE A 84 -15.97 0.06 7.83
N PHE A 85 -15.87 -1.18 8.34
CA PHE A 85 -15.51 -2.36 7.57
C PHE A 85 -16.51 -3.50 7.80
N ALA A 86 -16.71 -4.35 6.78
CA ALA A 86 -17.30 -5.64 6.96
C ALA A 86 -16.21 -6.71 7.00
N VAL A 87 -16.35 -7.69 7.87
CA VAL A 87 -15.33 -8.72 8.11
C VAL A 87 -15.10 -9.61 6.89
N ASP A 88 -16.11 -9.78 6.04
CA ASP A 88 -16.15 -10.66 4.88
C ASP A 88 -16.06 -9.94 3.53
N ALA A 89 -15.77 -8.65 3.52
CA ALA A 89 -15.67 -7.85 2.31
C ALA A 89 -14.26 -7.27 2.13
N HIS A 90 -13.93 -6.95 0.88
CA HIS A 90 -12.68 -6.25 0.57
C HIS A 90 -12.62 -4.91 1.33
N PRO A 91 -11.46 -4.52 1.88
CA PRO A 91 -11.34 -3.28 2.66
C PRO A 91 -11.72 -1.99 1.91
N ARG A 92 -11.68 -1.98 0.58
CA ARG A 92 -12.16 -0.86 -0.25
C ARG A 92 -13.69 -0.70 -0.27
N ALA A 93 -14.45 -1.74 0.09
CA ALA A 93 -15.91 -1.66 0.09
C ALA A 93 -16.39 -0.55 1.04
N ASN A 94 -17.29 0.30 0.57
CA ASN A 94 -17.87 1.40 1.35
C ASN A 94 -19.32 1.09 1.77
N TYR A 95 -19.76 1.67 2.89
CA TYR A 95 -21.06 1.45 3.48
C TYR A 95 -21.67 2.79 3.86
N THR A 96 -22.78 3.17 3.24
CA THR A 96 -23.40 4.49 3.38
C THR A 96 -24.70 4.46 4.20
N GLN A 97 -25.16 3.26 4.61
CA GLN A 97 -26.37 3.15 5.43
C GLN A 97 -26.13 3.63 6.87
N PRO A 98 -27.19 4.06 7.57
CA PRO A 98 -27.09 4.38 8.98
C PRO A 98 -26.57 3.20 9.80
N ILE A 99 -25.73 3.49 10.81
CA ILE A 99 -25.20 2.49 11.72
C ILE A 99 -25.50 2.85 13.17
N TYR A 100 -25.71 1.83 13.99
CA TYR A 100 -25.99 1.95 15.41
C TYR A 100 -24.80 1.44 16.22
N PHE A 101 -24.44 2.21 17.24
CA PHE A 101 -23.31 1.90 18.10
C PHE A 101 -23.78 1.35 19.43
N PHE A 102 -23.04 0.39 19.92
CA PHE A 102 -23.21 -0.13 21.27
C PHE A 102 -22.06 0.42 22.13
N ASN A 103 -22.37 1.11 23.21
CA ASN A 103 -21.36 1.57 24.15
C ASN A 103 -20.79 0.38 24.95
N SER A 104 -19.48 0.25 24.95
CA SER A 104 -18.75 -0.71 25.77
C SER A 104 -17.75 0.03 26.67
N PRO A 105 -17.49 -0.44 27.90
CA PRO A 105 -16.48 0.16 28.77
C PRO A 105 -15.09 0.24 28.11
N ASP A 106 -14.78 -0.69 27.19
CA ASP A 106 -13.51 -0.77 26.48
C ASP A 106 -13.47 0.09 25.21
N ASP A 107 -14.56 0.79 24.91
CA ASP A 107 -14.64 1.66 23.75
C ASP A 107 -13.69 2.85 23.90
N GLY A 108 -12.71 2.93 23.05
CA GLY A 108 -11.67 3.97 23.07
C GLY A 108 -10.34 3.53 23.68
N MET A 109 -10.27 2.36 24.31
CA MET A 109 -8.99 1.79 24.73
C MET A 109 -8.16 1.32 23.54
N GLY A 110 -6.83 1.42 23.65
CA GLY A 110 -5.91 1.01 22.61
C GLY A 110 -5.39 2.18 21.77
N ARG A 111 -4.63 1.85 20.73
CA ARG A 111 -4.03 2.80 19.78
C ARG A 111 -4.71 2.76 18.41
N GLN A 112 -4.55 3.83 17.65
CA GLN A 112 -4.93 3.86 16.26
C GLN A 112 -4.05 2.92 15.45
N LEU A 113 -4.61 2.32 14.41
CA LEU A 113 -3.89 1.51 13.46
C LEU A 113 -3.06 2.40 12.53
N ASP A 114 -1.82 2.02 12.26
CA ASP A 114 -0.91 2.69 11.34
C ASP A 114 -0.79 1.90 10.04
N MET A 115 -1.02 2.55 8.90
CA MET A 115 -0.99 1.89 7.59
C MET A 115 0.40 1.90 6.94
N VAL A 116 1.37 2.68 7.45
CA VAL A 116 2.70 2.76 6.84
C VAL A 116 3.50 1.47 7.07
N MET A 117 4.07 0.92 6.01
CA MET A 117 4.97 -0.24 6.09
C MET A 117 6.39 0.22 6.40
N HIS A 118 6.75 0.30 7.68
CA HIS A 118 8.09 0.69 8.12
C HIS A 118 9.18 -0.36 7.82
N LYS A 119 8.79 -1.57 7.46
CA LYS A 119 9.66 -2.67 7.05
C LYS A 119 9.04 -3.40 5.86
N ASN A 120 9.88 -4.01 5.02
CA ASN A 120 9.38 -4.89 3.98
C ASN A 120 8.70 -6.12 4.63
N PRO A 121 7.42 -6.43 4.32
CA PRO A 121 6.79 -7.65 4.77
C PRO A 121 7.55 -8.88 4.28
N ASN A 122 7.77 -9.83 5.18
CA ASN A 122 8.45 -11.09 4.85
C ASN A 122 7.43 -12.17 4.46
N ILE A 123 6.78 -11.95 3.31
CA ILE A 123 5.80 -12.85 2.71
C ILE A 123 6.15 -13.10 1.26
N GLY A 124 5.77 -14.26 0.75
CA GLY A 124 6.02 -14.62 -0.65
C GLY A 124 7.49 -14.72 -1.02
N LYS A 125 7.73 -14.73 -2.32
CA LYS A 125 9.07 -14.79 -2.92
C LYS A 125 9.16 -13.87 -4.13
N ASN A 126 10.34 -13.31 -4.36
CA ASN A 126 10.66 -12.59 -5.59
C ASN A 126 10.97 -13.63 -6.70
N ASP A 127 9.95 -14.16 -7.34
CA ASP A 127 10.07 -15.21 -8.36
C ASP A 127 9.31 -14.93 -9.66
N SER A 128 8.52 -13.87 -9.70
CA SER A 128 7.78 -13.46 -10.90
C SER A 128 8.66 -12.59 -11.81
N PRO A 129 9.18 -13.12 -12.94
CA PRO A 129 10.08 -12.36 -13.80
C PRO A 129 9.32 -11.28 -14.56
N ILE A 130 9.80 -10.05 -14.47
CA ILE A 130 9.28 -8.88 -15.18
C ILE A 130 10.37 -8.33 -16.09
N LYS A 131 10.05 -8.15 -17.36
CA LYS A 131 10.94 -7.50 -18.32
C LYS A 131 10.62 -6.02 -18.39
N LEU A 132 11.58 -5.18 -18.03
CA LEU A 132 11.54 -3.72 -18.17
C LEU A 132 12.38 -3.29 -19.34
N SER A 133 11.88 -2.36 -20.16
CA SER A 133 12.57 -1.87 -21.36
C SER A 133 12.34 -0.38 -21.52
N TRP A 134 13.40 0.37 -21.86
CA TRP A 134 13.31 1.80 -22.12
C TRP A 134 14.38 2.24 -23.12
N ASP A 135 14.19 3.42 -23.71
CA ASP A 135 15.17 4.07 -24.58
C ASP A 135 15.84 5.23 -23.85
N PHE A 136 17.12 5.43 -24.09
CA PHE A 136 17.84 6.60 -23.64
C PHE A 136 18.98 6.91 -24.60
N ASP A 137 19.06 8.16 -25.06
CA ASP A 137 20.12 8.67 -25.93
C ASP A 137 20.30 7.84 -27.22
N GLY A 138 19.18 7.43 -27.84
CA GLY A 138 19.15 6.62 -29.06
C GLY A 138 19.46 5.13 -28.87
N LYS A 139 19.73 4.68 -27.65
CA LYS A 139 20.03 3.28 -27.32
C LYS A 139 18.87 2.65 -26.55
N GLN A 140 18.59 1.38 -26.87
CA GLN A 140 17.63 0.56 -26.12
C GLN A 140 18.30 -0.13 -24.93
N TYR A 141 17.63 -0.09 -23.80
CA TYR A 141 18.01 -0.76 -22.55
C TYR A 141 16.93 -1.73 -22.12
N GLN A 142 17.33 -2.78 -21.44
CA GLN A 142 16.39 -3.74 -20.86
C GLN A 142 17.00 -4.38 -19.62
N MET A 143 16.13 -4.77 -18.68
CA MET A 143 16.50 -5.61 -17.54
C MET A 143 15.37 -6.61 -17.27
N ILE A 144 15.70 -7.70 -16.59
CA ILE A 144 14.73 -8.62 -16.02
C ILE A 144 14.89 -8.57 -14.52
N VAL A 145 13.83 -8.27 -13.81
CA VAL A 145 13.76 -8.24 -12.34
C VAL A 145 12.76 -9.27 -11.85
N LYS A 146 12.84 -9.63 -10.58
CA LYS A 146 11.92 -10.60 -10.00
C LYS A 146 11.06 -9.93 -8.94
N ALA A 147 9.79 -9.76 -9.25
CA ALA A 147 8.81 -9.18 -8.35
C ALA A 147 8.12 -10.25 -7.47
N ASN A 148 7.46 -9.80 -6.41
CA ASN A 148 6.77 -10.64 -5.44
C ASN A 148 5.25 -10.49 -5.59
N GLY A 149 4.61 -11.45 -6.26
CA GLY A 149 3.17 -11.41 -6.51
C GLY A 149 2.32 -11.52 -5.24
N GLU A 150 2.77 -12.25 -4.22
CA GLU A 150 2.05 -12.37 -2.94
C GLU A 150 2.10 -11.07 -2.14
N LEU A 151 3.23 -10.35 -2.19
CA LEU A 151 3.36 -9.03 -1.59
C LEU A 151 2.45 -8.02 -2.30
N ALA A 152 2.41 -8.04 -3.63
CA ALA A 152 1.50 -7.18 -4.39
C ALA A 152 0.02 -7.48 -4.11
N ALA A 153 -0.35 -8.75 -3.92
CA ALA A 153 -1.70 -9.13 -3.50
C ALA A 153 -2.06 -8.60 -2.10
N LEU A 154 -1.11 -8.56 -1.17
CA LEU A 154 -1.31 -7.91 0.13
C LEU A 154 -1.51 -6.39 -0.04
N MET A 155 -0.71 -5.75 -0.88
CA MET A 155 -0.82 -4.31 -1.18
C MET A 155 -2.18 -3.97 -1.82
N ASP A 156 -2.75 -4.87 -2.62
CA ASP A 156 -4.09 -4.69 -3.20
C ASP A 156 -5.19 -4.61 -2.13
N MET A 157 -4.95 -5.11 -0.93
CA MET A 157 -5.87 -5.00 0.21
C MET A 157 -5.85 -3.61 0.86
N TYR A 158 -5.03 -2.68 0.41
CA TYR A 158 -5.04 -1.30 0.90
C TYR A 158 -6.17 -0.50 0.22
N PRO A 159 -6.95 0.28 0.99
CA PRO A 159 -7.91 1.21 0.42
C PRO A 159 -7.19 2.45 -0.12
N GLN A 160 -7.86 3.25 -0.93
CA GLN A 160 -7.36 4.56 -1.30
C GLN A 160 -7.17 5.43 -0.04
N ALA A 161 -5.96 5.89 0.20
CA ALA A 161 -5.60 6.63 1.41
C ALA A 161 -4.53 7.68 1.11
N ASP A 162 -4.08 8.43 2.14
CA ASP A 162 -3.02 9.43 1.99
C ASP A 162 -1.82 8.88 1.22
N TYR A 163 -1.34 9.62 0.20
CA TYR A 163 -0.18 9.23 -0.61
C TYR A 163 1.08 8.99 0.23
N GLY A 164 1.24 9.71 1.34
CA GLY A 164 2.34 9.49 2.28
C GLY A 164 2.46 8.04 2.79
N ILE A 165 1.38 7.25 2.79
CA ILE A 165 1.44 5.83 3.14
C ILE A 165 2.30 5.07 2.12
N TYR A 166 2.08 5.31 0.84
CA TYR A 166 2.75 4.62 -0.26
C TYR A 166 4.22 5.05 -0.39
N MET A 167 4.48 6.36 -0.32
CA MET A 167 5.82 6.96 -0.44
C MET A 167 6.75 6.61 0.72
N GLN A 168 6.23 6.58 1.96
CA GLN A 168 7.02 6.29 3.16
C GLN A 168 7.19 4.79 3.42
N SER A 169 6.42 3.95 2.74
CA SER A 169 6.47 2.51 2.95
C SER A 169 7.77 1.90 2.42
N ARG A 170 8.32 0.98 3.19
CA ARG A 170 9.52 0.19 2.87
C ARG A 170 9.19 -1.13 2.15
N SER A 171 7.98 -1.24 1.64
CA SER A 171 7.58 -2.38 0.82
C SER A 171 8.28 -2.34 -0.55
N GLY A 172 8.58 -3.52 -1.12
CA GLY A 172 9.24 -3.62 -2.42
C GLY A 172 10.71 -3.19 -2.44
N MET A 173 11.31 -2.81 -1.31
CA MET A 173 12.71 -2.36 -1.26
C MET A 173 13.72 -3.38 -1.83
N PRO A 174 13.57 -4.71 -1.64
CA PRO A 174 14.48 -5.66 -2.30
C PRO A 174 14.44 -5.56 -3.83
N LEU A 175 13.27 -5.33 -4.42
CA LEU A 175 13.11 -5.14 -5.87
C LEU A 175 13.68 -3.78 -6.32
N ILE A 176 13.45 -2.72 -5.55
CA ILE A 176 14.06 -1.40 -5.83
C ILE A 176 15.58 -1.50 -5.82
N SER A 177 16.19 -2.19 -4.84
CA SER A 177 17.65 -2.39 -4.77
C SER A 177 18.20 -3.22 -5.95
N GLU A 178 17.44 -4.19 -6.45
CA GLU A 178 17.79 -4.95 -7.66
C GLU A 178 17.79 -4.04 -8.90
N ILE A 179 16.77 -3.19 -9.04
CA ILE A 179 16.67 -2.20 -10.12
C ILE A 179 17.78 -1.17 -10.02
N SER A 180 17.99 -0.59 -8.83
CA SER A 180 19.09 0.38 -8.57
C SER A 180 20.44 -0.18 -8.97
N SER A 181 20.74 -1.42 -8.55
CA SER A 181 21.98 -2.10 -8.88
C SER A 181 22.16 -2.27 -10.39
N SER A 182 21.10 -2.65 -11.10
CA SER A 182 21.11 -2.83 -12.55
C SER A 182 21.32 -1.49 -13.29
N LEU A 183 20.65 -0.42 -12.85
CA LEU A 183 20.83 0.93 -13.40
C LEU A 183 22.25 1.43 -13.16
N MET A 184 22.81 1.22 -11.96
CA MET A 184 24.17 1.60 -11.61
C MET A 184 25.23 0.87 -12.46
N VAL A 185 25.02 -0.40 -12.82
CA VAL A 185 25.89 -1.14 -13.74
C VAL A 185 25.93 -0.45 -15.11
N GLU A 186 24.78 -0.09 -15.66
CA GLU A 186 24.73 0.60 -16.98
C GLU A 186 25.28 2.02 -16.92
N ILE A 187 25.05 2.77 -15.83
CA ILE A 187 25.65 4.11 -15.61
C ILE A 187 27.17 4.03 -15.63
N LYS A 188 27.76 3.11 -14.87
CA LYS A 188 29.22 2.90 -14.82
C LYS A 188 29.78 2.43 -16.15
N LYS A 189 29.18 1.47 -16.80
CA LYS A 189 29.59 0.90 -18.08
C LYS A 189 29.64 1.94 -19.21
N ASN A 190 28.69 2.89 -19.20
CA ASN A 190 28.62 3.95 -20.20
C ASN A 190 29.37 5.24 -19.75
N ASN A 191 30.06 5.26 -18.60
CA ASN A 191 30.74 6.41 -18.02
C ASN A 191 29.91 7.71 -18.03
N PHE A 192 28.60 7.60 -17.59
CA PHE A 192 27.73 8.77 -17.56
C PHE A 192 28.20 9.79 -16.53
N SER A 193 28.15 11.09 -16.89
CA SER A 193 28.27 12.15 -15.89
C SER A 193 27.11 12.09 -14.88
N LYS A 194 27.21 12.82 -13.77
CA LYS A 194 26.17 12.87 -12.74
C LYS A 194 24.82 13.31 -13.34
N GLU A 195 24.83 14.37 -14.14
CA GLU A 195 23.64 14.91 -14.81
C GLU A 195 23.03 13.89 -15.78
N LYS A 196 23.89 13.21 -16.53
CA LYS A 196 23.45 12.18 -17.49
C LYS A 196 22.91 10.94 -16.78
N ALA A 197 23.47 10.56 -15.63
CA ALA A 197 22.97 9.48 -14.80
C ALA A 197 21.58 9.80 -14.21
N VAL A 198 21.38 11.04 -13.73
CA VAL A 198 20.08 11.53 -13.27
C VAL A 198 19.04 11.45 -14.39
N ALA A 199 19.38 11.96 -15.60
CA ALA A 199 18.50 11.90 -16.76
C ALA A 199 18.21 10.46 -17.21
N PHE A 200 19.16 9.54 -17.08
CA PHE A 200 18.99 8.12 -17.39
C PHE A 200 17.98 7.44 -16.46
N VAL A 201 18.08 7.68 -15.15
CA VAL A 201 17.13 7.16 -14.15
C VAL A 201 15.75 7.77 -14.35
N LEU A 202 15.66 9.09 -14.65
CA LEU A 202 14.40 9.74 -14.98
C LEU A 202 13.74 9.09 -16.20
N ARG A 203 14.52 8.85 -17.25
CA ARG A 203 14.00 8.22 -18.47
C ARG A 203 13.51 6.79 -18.22
N PHE A 204 14.22 6.03 -17.40
CA PHE A 204 13.74 4.73 -16.92
C PHE A 204 12.37 4.84 -16.27
N SER A 205 12.21 5.71 -15.28
CA SER A 205 10.94 5.93 -14.57
C SER A 205 9.79 6.34 -15.50
N GLN A 206 10.10 7.10 -16.55
CA GLN A 206 9.10 7.57 -17.50
C GLN A 206 8.72 6.54 -18.58
N LYS A 207 9.62 5.63 -18.95
CA LYS A 207 9.48 4.79 -20.15
C LYS A 207 9.48 3.29 -19.91
N ALA A 208 9.96 2.83 -18.77
CA ALA A 208 9.98 1.40 -18.48
C ALA A 208 8.59 0.82 -18.20
N PHE A 209 7.60 1.68 -17.92
CA PHE A 209 6.23 1.31 -17.57
C PHE A 209 5.24 1.84 -18.62
N THR A 210 4.18 1.07 -18.90
CA THR A 210 3.11 1.55 -19.79
C THR A 210 2.27 2.59 -19.07
N TYR A 211 2.09 3.77 -19.69
CA TYR A 211 1.27 4.82 -19.12
C TYR A 211 -0.22 4.59 -19.41
N ASN A 212 -1.03 4.64 -18.38
CA ASN A 212 -2.47 4.83 -18.46
C ASN A 212 -2.94 5.50 -17.18
N THR A 213 -4.06 6.24 -17.24
CA THR A 213 -4.65 6.81 -16.03
C THR A 213 -5.29 5.71 -15.20
N ASP A 214 -5.32 5.88 -13.89
CA ASP A 214 -5.95 4.92 -12.99
C ASP A 214 -7.42 4.72 -13.32
N PHE A 215 -8.12 5.80 -13.64
CA PHE A 215 -9.53 5.74 -13.98
C PHE A 215 -9.80 4.93 -15.25
N ASP A 216 -8.98 5.08 -16.29
CA ASP A 216 -9.10 4.32 -17.54
C ASP A 216 -8.67 2.85 -17.38
N ALA A 217 -7.69 2.59 -16.52
CA ALA A 217 -7.15 1.25 -16.31
C ALA A 217 -7.96 0.44 -15.31
N TYR A 218 -8.43 1.06 -14.22
CA TYR A 218 -9.00 0.37 -13.05
C TYR A 218 -10.42 0.84 -12.68
N GLY A 219 -10.88 1.97 -13.24
CA GLY A 219 -12.19 2.55 -12.97
C GLY A 219 -12.29 3.38 -11.68
N PHE A 220 -11.19 3.54 -10.96
CA PHE A 220 -11.09 4.34 -9.73
C PHE A 220 -9.62 4.74 -9.49
N GLU A 221 -9.41 5.75 -8.65
CA GLU A 221 -8.08 6.20 -8.20
C GLU A 221 -7.40 5.12 -7.36
N MET A 222 -6.19 4.70 -7.74
CA MET A 222 -5.48 3.58 -7.12
C MET A 222 -4.01 3.92 -6.85
N PRO A 223 -3.69 4.56 -5.72
CA PRO A 223 -2.29 4.80 -5.36
C PRO A 223 -1.51 3.50 -5.21
N PHE A 224 -0.28 3.47 -5.71
CA PHE A 224 0.56 2.28 -5.74
C PHE A 224 1.72 2.32 -4.78
N PHE A 225 2.01 1.18 -4.17
CA PHE A 225 3.33 0.91 -3.62
C PHE A 225 4.34 0.66 -4.75
N ALA A 226 5.63 0.82 -4.45
CA ALA A 226 6.69 0.67 -5.45
C ALA A 226 6.66 -0.69 -6.18
N GLU A 227 6.37 -1.79 -5.46
CA GLU A 227 6.22 -3.13 -6.03
C GLU A 227 5.06 -3.21 -7.04
N GLN A 228 3.93 -2.59 -6.73
CA GLN A 228 2.75 -2.61 -7.59
C GLN A 228 3.00 -1.90 -8.92
N THR A 229 3.72 -0.77 -8.92
CA THR A 229 4.09 -0.05 -10.17
C THR A 229 4.87 -0.95 -11.13
N ILE A 230 5.68 -1.85 -10.59
CA ILE A 230 6.53 -2.73 -11.40
C ILE A 230 5.74 -3.95 -11.90
N LEU A 231 4.81 -4.46 -11.09
CA LEU A 231 4.02 -5.66 -11.40
C LEU A 231 2.81 -5.40 -12.27
N LEU A 232 2.15 -4.25 -12.08
CA LEU A 232 0.90 -3.96 -12.76
C LEU A 232 1.15 -3.46 -14.20
N PRO A 233 0.23 -3.74 -15.14
CA PRO A 233 0.44 -3.46 -16.55
C PRO A 233 0.45 -1.97 -16.88
N TYR A 234 -0.20 -1.15 -16.05
CA TYR A 234 -0.35 0.29 -16.26
C TYR A 234 0.00 1.07 -15.00
N SER A 235 0.53 2.27 -15.19
CA SER A 235 0.84 3.21 -14.12
C SER A 235 0.70 4.65 -14.64
N ASP A 236 0.22 5.53 -13.80
CA ASP A 236 0.15 6.97 -14.06
C ASP A 236 1.32 7.74 -13.42
N CYS A 237 1.17 9.05 -13.19
CA CYS A 237 2.25 9.87 -12.66
C CYS A 237 2.54 9.58 -11.19
N GLU A 238 1.51 9.40 -10.35
CA GLU A 238 1.64 9.10 -8.91
C GLU A 238 2.29 7.74 -8.69
N ALA A 239 1.81 6.73 -9.41
CA ALA A 239 2.33 5.38 -9.34
C ALA A 239 3.82 5.31 -9.71
N ARG A 240 4.27 6.12 -10.69
CA ARG A 240 5.69 6.19 -11.11
C ARG A 240 6.55 7.00 -10.15
N THR A 241 5.97 7.96 -9.44
CA THR A 241 6.69 8.79 -8.47
C THR A 241 7.16 7.95 -7.29
N THR A 242 6.36 6.99 -6.81
CA THR A 242 6.71 6.12 -5.67
C THR A 242 8.02 5.35 -5.86
N PRO A 243 8.21 4.51 -6.89
CA PRO A 243 9.50 3.83 -7.09
C PRO A 243 10.63 4.80 -7.45
N SER A 244 10.33 5.90 -8.16
CA SER A 244 11.33 6.90 -8.54
C SER A 244 11.96 7.56 -7.32
N LEU A 245 11.16 7.95 -6.32
CA LEU A 245 11.64 8.51 -5.07
C LEU A 245 12.69 7.60 -4.42
N HIS A 246 12.39 6.32 -4.29
CA HIS A 246 13.30 5.34 -3.70
C HIS A 246 14.57 5.13 -4.55
N LEU A 247 14.44 5.12 -5.89
CA LEU A 247 15.59 5.00 -6.80
C LEU A 247 16.56 6.19 -6.67
N TYR A 248 16.04 7.42 -6.60
CA TYR A 248 16.91 8.60 -6.44
C TYR A 248 17.62 8.63 -5.09
N ILE A 249 16.93 8.25 -4.02
CA ILE A 249 17.54 8.11 -2.69
C ILE A 249 18.66 7.06 -2.74
N GLU A 250 18.39 5.88 -3.31
CA GLU A 250 19.33 4.74 -3.27
C GLU A 250 20.53 4.93 -4.20
N ILE A 251 20.32 5.47 -5.42
CA ILE A 251 21.38 5.63 -6.42
C ILE A 251 22.25 6.85 -6.14
N PHE A 252 21.65 7.97 -5.74
CA PHE A 252 22.34 9.25 -5.67
C PHE A 252 22.47 9.80 -4.24
N GLY A 253 21.73 9.25 -3.27
CA GLY A 253 21.67 9.79 -1.91
C GLY A 253 20.95 11.14 -1.83
N TYR A 254 20.10 11.44 -2.81
CA TYR A 254 19.36 12.70 -2.83
C TYR A 254 18.16 12.64 -1.88
N ASP A 255 17.92 13.75 -1.19
CA ASP A 255 16.63 13.95 -0.57
C ASP A 255 15.57 14.16 -1.68
N SER A 256 14.48 13.40 -1.58
CA SER A 256 13.46 13.38 -2.61
C SER A 256 12.08 13.58 -1.97
N VAL A 257 11.28 14.46 -2.59
CA VAL A 257 9.92 14.75 -2.14
C VAL A 257 8.97 14.78 -3.34
N GLU A 258 7.74 14.36 -3.11
CA GLU A 258 6.67 14.54 -4.06
C GLU A 258 6.07 15.94 -3.98
N LEU A 259 5.67 16.47 -5.12
CA LEU A 259 4.98 17.74 -5.20
C LEU A 259 3.56 17.51 -5.71
N HIS A 260 2.57 17.98 -4.94
CA HIS A 260 1.16 17.83 -5.32
C HIS A 260 0.67 19.05 -6.09
N TYR A 261 0.36 18.86 -7.37
CA TYR A 261 -0.34 19.83 -8.21
C TYR A 261 -1.70 19.28 -8.66
N PRO A 262 -2.67 20.14 -8.98
CA PRO A 262 -3.93 19.66 -9.56
C PRO A 262 -3.67 18.82 -10.82
N GLY A 263 -4.02 17.52 -10.76
CA GLY A 263 -3.87 16.56 -11.87
C GLY A 263 -2.46 16.14 -12.23
N HIS A 264 -1.46 16.43 -11.36
CA HIS A 264 -0.08 15.99 -11.60
C HIS A 264 0.74 15.89 -10.30
N MET A 265 1.54 14.83 -10.18
CA MET A 265 2.41 14.58 -9.03
C MET A 265 3.86 14.33 -9.47
N PRO A 266 4.67 15.39 -9.67
CA PRO A 266 6.07 15.23 -9.99
C PRO A 266 6.92 14.98 -8.73
N LEU A 267 8.14 14.43 -8.97
CA LEU A 267 9.18 14.27 -7.97
C LEU A 267 10.13 15.48 -8.01
N ALA A 268 10.44 16.06 -6.86
CA ALA A 268 11.55 16.98 -6.68
C ALA A 268 12.70 16.27 -5.95
N VAL A 269 13.92 16.56 -6.37
CA VAL A 269 15.17 16.01 -5.78
C VAL A 269 16.13 17.16 -5.47
N ALA A 270 16.86 17.05 -4.34
CA ALA A 270 17.83 18.06 -3.87
C ALA A 270 19.22 17.48 -3.63
#